data_c7402e903eb947898f06d09b25cdc101
#
_entry.id   c7402e903eb947898f06d09b25cdc101
#
_cell.length_a   1.000
_cell.length_b   1.000
_cell.length_c   1.000
_cell.angle_alpha   90.00
_cell.angle_beta   90.00
_cell.angle_gamma   90.00
#
_symmetry.space_group_name_H-M   'P 1'
#
loop_
_entity.id
_entity.type
_entity.pdbx_description
1 polymer ?
#
loop_
_entity_poly.entity_id
_entity_poly.type
_entity_poly.pdbx_seq_one_letter_code
_entity_poly.pdbx_strand_id
1 'polypeptide(L)'
;TTGATLEACGNELLKGENLQLTNEKAIVTEERNKAQLNFDSARNVIRGKEDIINVGSTLHASNFNIVGINEKRSGKEKETSTAKKVDKLRISFDLDENLIAQSGKKDIYVCITAPDGTPVAVEALGSGKFSTREGMEKIYTQKIEINYTQNKRQNVSFDWKQNSTFNTGIYKIEVY
;
A
#
# COMPACT_ATOMS: atom_id res chain seq x y z
N THR A 1 12.31 73.02 35.73
CA THR A 1 10.97 72.77 35.15
C THR A 1 11.05 72.10 33.73
N THR A 2 12.14 72.31 32.99
CA THR A 2 12.32 71.76 31.63
C THR A 2 12.58 70.21 31.54
N GLY A 3 13.19 69.64 32.58
CA GLY A 3 13.46 68.16 32.59
C GLY A 3 12.20 67.33 32.81
N ALA A 4 11.29 67.75 33.66
CA ALA A 4 10.05 67.02 33.96
C ALA A 4 9.05 67.00 32.76
N THR A 5 9.06 68.00 31.92
CA THR A 5 8.20 68.07 30.72
C THR A 5 8.72 67.21 29.60
N LEU A 6 10.04 66.99 29.44
CA LEU A 6 10.63 66.10 28.47
C LEU A 6 10.39 64.64 28.86
N GLU A 7 10.49 64.26 30.13
CA GLU A 7 10.18 62.90 30.60
C GLU A 7 8.70 62.56 30.44
N ALA A 8 7.80 63.54 30.74
CA ALA A 8 6.37 63.32 30.54
C ALA A 8 6.00 63.13 29.08
N CYS A 9 6.60 63.85 28.13
CA CYS A 9 6.39 63.73 26.71
C CYS A 9 6.95 62.36 26.17
N GLY A 10 8.13 61.96 26.68
CA GLY A 10 8.70 60.66 26.35
C GLY A 10 7.84 59.45 26.82
N ASN A 11 7.27 59.61 28.04
CA ASN A 11 6.36 58.57 28.57
C ASN A 11 5.03 58.45 27.80
N GLU A 12 4.50 59.57 27.31
CA GLU A 12 3.29 59.58 26.48
C GLU A 12 3.56 58.91 25.08
N LEU A 13 4.71 59.20 24.49
CA LEU A 13 5.14 58.57 23.21
C LEU A 13 5.28 57.06 23.36
N LEU A 14 5.98 56.60 24.40
CA LEU A 14 6.17 55.17 24.72
C LEU A 14 4.84 54.45 25.01
N LYS A 15 3.89 55.11 25.65
CA LYS A 15 2.55 54.54 25.85
C LYS A 15 1.80 54.40 24.54
N GLY A 16 1.92 55.35 23.61
CA GLY A 16 1.34 55.28 22.28
C GLY A 16 1.91 54.13 21.46
N GLU A 17 3.24 54.00 21.44
CA GLU A 17 3.92 52.88 20.74
C GLU A 17 3.56 51.53 21.35
N ASN A 18 3.51 51.37 22.66
CA ASN A 18 3.09 50.17 23.34
C ASN A 18 1.65 49.75 22.98
N LEU A 19 0.75 50.75 22.89
CA LEU A 19 -0.64 50.49 22.49
C LEU A 19 -0.71 50.00 21.03
N GLN A 20 0.04 50.65 20.14
CA GLN A 20 0.11 50.21 18.72
C GLN A 20 0.68 48.81 18.60
N LEU A 21 1.82 48.50 19.24
CA LEU A 21 2.43 47.17 19.25
C LEU A 21 1.50 46.10 19.82
N THR A 22 0.74 46.45 20.84
CA THR A 22 -0.24 45.53 21.44
C THR A 22 -1.37 45.20 20.46
N ASN A 23 -1.88 46.21 19.74
CA ASN A 23 -2.91 46.02 18.72
C ASN A 23 -2.39 45.22 17.51
N GLU A 24 -1.20 45.56 17.01
CA GLU A 24 -0.57 44.83 15.93
C GLU A 24 -0.35 43.35 16.32
N LYS A 25 0.14 43.11 17.52
CA LYS A 25 0.34 41.74 18.03
C LYS A 25 -0.98 40.98 18.14
N ALA A 26 -2.08 41.63 18.52
CA ALA A 26 -3.39 41.00 18.56
C ALA A 26 -3.87 40.62 17.16
N ILE A 27 -3.75 41.52 16.19
CA ILE A 27 -4.13 41.29 14.78
C ILE A 27 -3.32 40.12 14.21
N VAL A 28 -1.98 40.18 14.31
CA VAL A 28 -1.11 39.12 13.80
C VAL A 28 -1.38 37.77 14.47
N THR A 29 -1.71 37.78 15.76
CA THR A 29 -2.07 36.55 16.47
C THR A 29 -3.38 35.95 15.95
N GLU A 30 -4.37 36.79 15.68
CA GLU A 30 -5.65 36.35 15.10
C GLU A 30 -5.48 35.80 13.69
N GLU A 31 -4.73 36.52 12.84
CA GLU A 31 -4.42 36.07 11.49
C GLU A 31 -3.67 34.73 11.49
N ARG A 32 -2.67 34.57 12.35
CA ARG A 32 -1.95 33.31 12.54
C ARG A 32 -2.90 32.18 12.96
N ASN A 33 -3.77 32.44 13.94
CA ASN A 33 -4.70 31.43 14.43
C ASN A 33 -5.69 31.01 13.30
N LYS A 34 -6.19 31.97 12.53
CA LYS A 34 -7.06 31.73 11.39
C LYS A 34 -6.34 30.93 10.29
N ALA A 35 -5.10 31.29 9.98
CA ALA A 35 -4.27 30.55 9.02
C ALA A 35 -4.01 29.10 9.48
N GLN A 36 -3.74 28.91 10.77
CA GLN A 36 -3.55 27.59 11.36
C GLN A 36 -4.80 26.73 11.25
N LEU A 37 -5.97 27.27 11.58
CA LEU A 37 -7.25 26.55 11.46
C LEU A 37 -7.55 26.15 10.01
N ASN A 38 -7.28 27.05 9.06
CA ASN A 38 -7.45 26.77 7.64
C ASN A 38 -6.50 25.66 7.16
N PHE A 39 -5.23 25.72 7.61
CA PHE A 39 -4.23 24.71 7.30
C PHE A 39 -4.64 23.33 7.84
N ASP A 40 -5.06 23.26 9.10
CA ASP A 40 -5.47 22.00 9.73
C ASP A 40 -6.73 21.42 9.06
N SER A 41 -7.69 22.29 8.69
CA SER A 41 -8.86 21.89 7.93
C SER A 41 -8.50 21.34 6.55
N ALA A 42 -7.65 22.02 5.79
CA ALA A 42 -7.18 21.58 4.49
C ALA A 42 -6.42 20.24 4.59
N ARG A 43 -5.57 20.09 5.60
CA ARG A 43 -4.82 18.86 5.86
C ARG A 43 -5.76 17.67 6.13
N ASN A 44 -6.81 17.89 6.92
CA ASN A 44 -7.80 16.83 7.20
C ASN A 44 -8.56 16.41 5.93
N VAL A 45 -8.93 17.38 5.08
CA VAL A 45 -9.59 17.10 3.79
C VAL A 45 -8.65 16.31 2.86
N ILE A 46 -7.38 16.71 2.76
CA ILE A 46 -6.38 16.01 1.96
C ILE A 46 -6.24 14.56 2.44
N ARG A 47 -6.06 14.35 3.75
CA ARG A 47 -5.94 13.02 4.34
C ARG A 47 -7.14 12.13 4.01
N GLY A 48 -8.37 12.66 4.17
CA GLY A 48 -9.57 11.91 3.82
C GLY A 48 -9.65 11.53 2.34
N LYS A 49 -9.21 12.42 1.44
CA LYS A 49 -9.12 12.10 0.01
C LYS A 49 -8.05 11.08 -0.30
N GLU A 50 -6.89 11.15 0.33
CA GLU A 50 -5.81 10.17 0.17
C GLU A 50 -6.25 8.79 0.64
N ASP A 51 -6.98 8.66 1.73
CA ASP A 51 -7.53 7.40 2.22
C ASP A 51 -8.50 6.77 1.20
N ILE A 52 -9.39 7.57 0.61
CA ILE A 52 -10.32 7.12 -0.43
C ILE A 52 -9.56 6.67 -1.69
N ILE A 53 -8.56 7.42 -2.12
CA ILE A 53 -7.71 7.08 -3.27
C ILE A 53 -6.96 5.78 -2.99
N ASN A 54 -6.41 5.62 -1.80
CA ASN A 54 -5.68 4.41 -1.40
C ASN A 54 -6.56 3.16 -1.45
N VAL A 55 -7.80 3.24 -0.97
CA VAL A 55 -8.76 2.14 -1.06
C VAL A 55 -9.15 1.86 -2.50
N GLY A 56 -9.51 2.91 -3.24
CA GLY A 56 -9.95 2.79 -4.63
C GLY A 56 -8.86 2.34 -5.61
N SER A 57 -7.58 2.59 -5.29
CA SER A 57 -6.43 2.16 -6.11
C SER A 57 -5.98 0.72 -5.86
N THR A 58 -6.63 0.01 -4.93
CA THR A 58 -6.33 -1.40 -4.67
C THR A 58 -6.74 -2.24 -5.89
N LEU A 59 -5.80 -3.01 -6.42
CA LEU A 59 -6.07 -3.92 -7.52
C LEU A 59 -6.84 -5.13 -7.00
N HIS A 60 -7.82 -5.56 -7.78
CA HIS A 60 -8.61 -6.76 -7.50
C HIS A 60 -8.19 -7.88 -8.43
N ALA A 61 -8.02 -9.09 -7.89
CA ALA A 61 -7.72 -10.29 -8.65
C ALA A 61 -8.98 -11.17 -8.78
N SER A 62 -9.26 -11.63 -9.99
CA SER A 62 -10.43 -12.46 -10.33
C SER A 62 -10.03 -13.61 -11.24
N ASN A 63 -10.98 -14.47 -11.59
CA ASN A 63 -10.81 -15.57 -12.56
C ASN A 63 -9.61 -16.48 -12.24
N PHE A 64 -9.47 -16.88 -10.98
CA PHE A 64 -8.41 -17.79 -10.57
C PHE A 64 -8.54 -19.15 -11.25
N ASN A 65 -7.45 -19.60 -11.85
CA ASN A 65 -7.32 -20.95 -12.39
C ASN A 65 -6.01 -21.57 -11.89
N ILE A 66 -6.11 -22.79 -11.36
CA ILE A 66 -4.98 -23.51 -10.76
C ILE A 66 -4.99 -24.93 -11.29
N VAL A 67 -3.92 -25.30 -11.96
CA VAL A 67 -3.75 -26.64 -12.56
C VAL A 67 -2.44 -27.27 -12.11
N GLY A 68 -2.52 -28.54 -11.72
CA GLY A 68 -1.33 -29.37 -11.52
C GLY A 68 -0.75 -29.80 -12.87
N ILE A 69 0.53 -29.59 -13.05
CA ILE A 69 1.25 -29.95 -14.27
C ILE A 69 2.23 -31.08 -13.96
N ASN A 70 2.17 -32.14 -14.79
CA ASN A 70 3.17 -33.19 -14.84
C ASN A 70 4.14 -32.92 -16.00
N GLU A 71 5.41 -32.78 -15.70
CA GLU A 71 6.50 -32.61 -16.67
C GLU A 71 7.08 -33.96 -17.05
N LYS A 72 6.88 -34.38 -18.29
CA LYS A 72 7.52 -35.61 -18.82
C LYS A 72 9.00 -35.36 -19.13
N ARG A 73 9.82 -36.39 -19.04
CA ARG A 73 11.26 -36.33 -19.41
C ARG A 73 11.51 -35.79 -20.82
N SER A 74 10.51 -35.89 -21.71
CA SER A 74 10.56 -35.34 -23.08
C SER A 74 10.27 -33.84 -23.15
N GLY A 75 10.09 -33.12 -22.00
CA GLY A 75 9.70 -31.72 -21.94
C GLY A 75 8.21 -31.49 -22.24
N LYS A 76 7.41 -32.53 -22.49
CA LYS A 76 5.97 -32.37 -22.69
C LYS A 76 5.27 -32.22 -21.34
N GLU A 77 4.45 -31.20 -21.20
CA GLU A 77 3.61 -30.95 -20.05
C GLU A 77 2.22 -31.58 -20.22
N LYS A 78 1.67 -32.08 -19.14
CA LYS A 78 0.30 -32.63 -19.11
C LYS A 78 -0.36 -32.21 -17.81
N GLU A 79 -1.58 -31.70 -17.90
CA GLU A 79 -2.41 -31.42 -16.72
C GLU A 79 -2.74 -32.71 -15.98
N THR A 80 -2.72 -32.64 -14.65
CA THR A 80 -3.04 -33.76 -13.77
C THR A 80 -3.66 -33.31 -12.47
N SER A 81 -4.66 -34.04 -12.00
CA SER A 81 -5.27 -33.87 -10.68
C SER A 81 -4.70 -34.81 -9.62
N THR A 82 -3.77 -35.70 -10.00
CA THR A 82 -3.16 -36.68 -9.10
C THR A 82 -1.98 -36.03 -8.38
N ALA A 83 -2.09 -35.74 -7.08
CA ALA A 83 -1.07 -35.04 -6.29
C ALA A 83 0.35 -35.61 -6.46
N LYS A 84 0.53 -36.94 -6.42
CA LYS A 84 1.83 -37.61 -6.60
C LYS A 84 2.46 -37.44 -8.00
N LYS A 85 1.68 -36.96 -8.98
CA LYS A 85 2.13 -36.74 -10.37
C LYS A 85 2.30 -35.26 -10.69
N VAL A 86 2.01 -34.37 -9.73
CA VAL A 86 2.19 -32.92 -9.91
C VAL A 86 3.65 -32.59 -9.67
N ASP A 87 4.31 -32.07 -10.70
CA ASP A 87 5.68 -31.55 -10.60
C ASP A 87 5.67 -30.04 -10.31
N LYS A 88 4.66 -29.32 -10.81
CA LYS A 88 4.47 -27.89 -10.57
C LYS A 88 3.00 -27.49 -10.60
N LEU A 89 2.65 -26.42 -9.92
CA LEU A 89 1.35 -25.77 -10.02
C LEU A 89 1.44 -24.62 -11.03
N ARG A 90 0.57 -24.60 -12.00
CA ARG A 90 0.36 -23.44 -12.86
C ARG A 90 -0.80 -22.65 -12.30
N ILE A 91 -0.54 -21.41 -11.94
CA ILE A 91 -1.49 -20.48 -11.31
C ILE A 91 -1.68 -19.33 -12.27
N SER A 92 -2.93 -19.04 -12.61
CA SER A 92 -3.27 -17.86 -13.39
C SER A 92 -4.48 -17.16 -12.80
N PHE A 93 -4.52 -15.84 -12.93
CA PHE A 93 -5.62 -14.99 -12.53
C PHE A 93 -5.61 -13.71 -13.35
N ASP A 94 -6.74 -13.03 -13.36
CA ASP A 94 -6.87 -11.73 -13.98
C ASP A 94 -6.75 -10.63 -12.91
N LEU A 95 -5.97 -9.61 -13.20
CA LEU A 95 -6.06 -8.33 -12.51
C LEU A 95 -7.12 -7.50 -13.21
N ASP A 96 -8.14 -7.13 -12.45
CA ASP A 96 -9.24 -6.35 -12.99
C ASP A 96 -8.80 -4.93 -13.33
N GLU A 97 -9.53 -4.32 -14.24
CA GLU A 97 -9.34 -2.91 -14.59
C GLU A 97 -9.56 -2.01 -13.38
N ASN A 98 -8.70 -1.04 -13.19
CA ASN A 98 -8.83 -0.05 -12.13
C ASN A 98 -8.49 1.35 -12.68
N LEU A 99 -9.44 2.27 -12.55
CA LEU A 99 -9.33 3.64 -13.06
C LEU A 99 -8.39 4.52 -12.23
N ILE A 100 -8.20 4.17 -10.96
CA ILE A 100 -7.45 4.98 -9.99
C ILE A 100 -6.01 4.49 -9.87
N ALA A 101 -5.78 3.17 -9.95
CA ALA A 101 -4.47 2.59 -9.85
C ALA A 101 -3.57 3.05 -11.00
N GLN A 102 -2.47 3.71 -10.69
CA GLN A 102 -1.53 4.22 -11.68
C GLN A 102 -0.77 3.08 -12.37
N SER A 103 -0.50 3.26 -13.67
CA SER A 103 0.37 2.37 -14.45
C SER A 103 1.77 2.33 -13.85
N GLY A 104 2.43 1.19 -13.95
CA GLY A 104 3.80 1.00 -13.49
C GLY A 104 4.06 -0.38 -12.93
N LYS A 105 5.26 -0.57 -12.40
CA LYS A 105 5.65 -1.80 -11.73
C LYS A 105 4.85 -1.99 -10.46
N LYS A 106 4.29 -3.19 -10.29
CA LYS A 106 3.55 -3.62 -9.11
C LYS A 106 4.08 -4.96 -8.65
N ASP A 107 4.26 -5.08 -7.35
CA ASP A 107 4.62 -6.34 -6.70
C ASP A 107 3.35 -7.06 -6.28
N ILE A 108 3.22 -8.30 -6.67
CA ILE A 108 2.12 -9.17 -6.27
C ILE A 108 2.69 -10.30 -5.41
N TYR A 109 2.12 -10.48 -4.23
CA TYR A 109 2.50 -11.53 -3.31
C TYR A 109 1.46 -12.64 -3.34
N VAL A 110 1.89 -13.84 -3.69
CA VAL A 110 1.03 -15.03 -3.71
C VAL A 110 1.37 -15.90 -2.52
N CYS A 111 0.38 -16.15 -1.67
CA CYS A 111 0.48 -17.00 -0.50
C CYS A 111 -0.27 -18.31 -0.77
N ILE A 112 0.43 -19.43 -0.70
CA ILE A 112 -0.17 -20.77 -0.84
C ILE A 112 -0.12 -21.45 0.52
N THR A 113 -1.27 -21.94 0.97
CA THR A 113 -1.38 -22.73 2.20
C THR A 113 -1.70 -24.17 1.83
N ALA A 114 -0.93 -25.10 2.35
CA ALA A 114 -1.12 -26.54 2.13
C ALA A 114 -2.35 -27.06 2.88
N PRO A 115 -2.84 -28.27 2.58
CA PRO A 115 -4.01 -28.88 3.23
C PRO A 115 -3.89 -29.07 4.74
N ASP A 116 -2.68 -29.12 5.27
CA ASP A 116 -2.38 -29.20 6.70
C ASP A 116 -2.35 -27.84 7.41
N GLY A 117 -2.63 -26.75 6.67
CA GLY A 117 -2.61 -25.37 7.19
C GLY A 117 -1.24 -24.71 7.20
N THR A 118 -0.18 -25.40 6.75
CA THR A 118 1.17 -24.83 6.70
C THR A 118 1.36 -23.95 5.46
N PRO A 119 2.05 -22.79 5.56
CA PRO A 119 2.43 -22.01 4.39
C PRO A 119 3.42 -22.79 3.51
N VAL A 120 3.15 -22.84 2.23
CA VAL A 120 4.10 -23.37 1.24
C VAL A 120 5.14 -22.29 0.97
N ALA A 121 6.29 -22.40 1.62
CA ALA A 121 7.37 -21.42 1.49
C ALA A 121 8.72 -22.13 1.41
N VAL A 122 9.52 -21.75 0.43
CA VAL A 122 10.88 -22.24 0.24
C VAL A 122 11.77 -21.03 -0.04
N GLU A 123 12.54 -20.59 0.95
CA GLU A 123 13.37 -19.37 0.84
C GLU A 123 14.33 -19.44 -0.35
N ALA A 124 14.91 -20.60 -0.61
CA ALA A 124 15.79 -20.83 -1.76
C ALA A 124 15.09 -20.64 -3.12
N LEU A 125 13.77 -20.63 -3.16
CA LEU A 125 12.95 -20.41 -4.35
C LEU A 125 12.32 -18.99 -4.37
N GLY A 126 12.72 -18.12 -3.45
CA GLY A 126 12.28 -16.73 -3.42
C GLY A 126 11.05 -16.46 -2.55
N SER A 127 10.65 -17.40 -1.70
CA SER A 127 9.62 -17.16 -0.68
C SER A 127 10.18 -16.26 0.43
N GLY A 128 9.31 -15.51 1.08
CA GLY A 128 9.71 -14.59 2.15
C GLY A 128 8.52 -14.05 2.92
N LYS A 129 8.72 -12.94 3.60
CA LYS A 129 7.69 -12.28 4.42
C LYS A 129 7.37 -10.90 3.88
N PHE A 130 6.17 -10.44 4.09
CA PHE A 130 5.74 -9.08 3.81
C PHE A 130 4.69 -8.62 4.82
N SER A 131 4.53 -7.31 4.97
CA SER A 131 3.49 -6.73 5.81
C SER A 131 2.31 -6.32 4.95
N THR A 132 1.11 -6.75 5.33
CA THR A 132 -0.13 -6.30 4.70
C THR A 132 -0.41 -4.84 5.04
N ARG A 133 -1.35 -4.21 4.33
CA ARG A 133 -1.82 -2.84 4.64
C ARG A 133 -2.33 -2.70 6.09
N GLU A 134 -2.87 -3.76 6.66
CA GLU A 134 -3.38 -3.81 8.04
C GLU A 134 -2.27 -4.03 9.08
N GLY A 135 -1.01 -4.09 8.64
CA GLY A 135 0.15 -4.30 9.50
C GLY A 135 0.39 -5.75 9.93
N MET A 136 -0.34 -6.71 9.35
CA MET A 136 -0.11 -8.13 9.61
C MET A 136 1.05 -8.66 8.79
N GLU A 137 1.97 -9.37 9.42
CA GLU A 137 3.05 -10.08 8.73
C GLU A 137 2.51 -11.39 8.14
N LYS A 138 2.73 -11.60 6.84
CA LYS A 138 2.37 -12.85 6.13
C LYS A 138 3.57 -13.42 5.38
N ILE A 139 3.56 -14.73 5.19
CA ILE A 139 4.55 -15.45 4.42
C ILE A 139 4.02 -15.62 3.00
N TYR A 140 4.77 -15.13 2.00
CA TYR A 140 4.43 -15.38 0.60
C TYR A 140 5.22 -16.56 0.04
N THR A 141 4.58 -17.32 -0.83
CA THR A 141 5.19 -18.41 -1.59
C THR A 141 6.02 -17.86 -2.73
N GLN A 142 5.43 -16.92 -3.49
CA GLN A 142 6.06 -16.29 -4.65
C GLN A 142 5.75 -14.80 -4.69
N LYS A 143 6.77 -14.00 -5.03
CA LYS A 143 6.63 -12.59 -5.40
C LYS A 143 6.72 -12.47 -6.92
N ILE A 144 5.79 -11.75 -7.52
CA ILE A 144 5.73 -11.52 -8.96
C ILE A 144 5.73 -10.01 -9.21
N GLU A 145 6.69 -9.54 -9.99
CA GLU A 145 6.69 -8.16 -10.49
C GLU A 145 5.96 -8.11 -11.83
N ILE A 146 4.98 -7.22 -11.94
CA ILE A 146 4.25 -6.98 -13.18
C ILE A 146 4.32 -5.52 -13.57
N ASN A 147 4.17 -5.24 -14.87
CA ASN A 147 3.93 -3.89 -15.37
C ASN A 147 2.42 -3.70 -15.55
N TYR A 148 1.78 -3.10 -14.56
CA TYR A 148 0.35 -2.80 -14.62
C TYR A 148 0.08 -1.63 -15.56
N THR A 149 -0.98 -1.74 -16.37
CA THR A 149 -1.49 -0.65 -17.20
C THR A 149 -2.85 -0.22 -16.66
N GLN A 150 -2.98 1.07 -16.31
CA GLN A 150 -4.21 1.64 -15.79
C GLN A 150 -5.40 1.36 -16.71
N ASN A 151 -6.55 1.05 -16.12
CA ASN A 151 -7.80 0.79 -16.82
C ASN A 151 -7.71 -0.35 -17.86
N LYS A 152 -6.84 -1.34 -17.61
CA LYS A 152 -6.75 -2.53 -18.44
C LYS A 152 -6.73 -3.78 -17.57
N ARG A 153 -7.59 -4.74 -17.93
CA ARG A 153 -7.50 -6.09 -17.38
C ARG A 153 -6.25 -6.76 -17.90
N GLN A 154 -5.50 -7.41 -17.02
CA GLN A 154 -4.26 -8.12 -17.36
C GLN A 154 -4.27 -9.52 -16.78
N ASN A 155 -3.99 -10.51 -17.59
CA ASN A 155 -3.79 -11.88 -17.12
C ASN A 155 -2.37 -12.04 -16.58
N VAL A 156 -2.28 -12.61 -15.38
CA VAL A 156 -1.03 -12.98 -14.72
C VAL A 156 -0.99 -14.49 -14.62
N SER A 157 0.11 -15.10 -15.08
CA SER A 157 0.31 -16.56 -15.00
C SER A 157 1.75 -16.86 -14.61
N PHE A 158 1.92 -17.83 -13.71
CA PHE A 158 3.23 -18.31 -13.29
C PHE A 158 3.17 -19.76 -12.88
N ASP A 159 4.33 -20.41 -12.90
CA ASP A 159 4.49 -21.79 -12.46
C ASP A 159 5.22 -21.81 -11.11
N TRP A 160 4.67 -22.52 -10.14
CA TRP A 160 5.30 -22.81 -8.86
C TRP A 160 5.75 -24.27 -8.81
N LYS A 161 7.04 -24.48 -8.60
CA LYS A 161 7.64 -25.81 -8.45
C LYS A 161 8.31 -25.89 -7.07
N GLN A 162 7.86 -26.79 -6.24
CA GLN A 162 8.50 -27.07 -4.95
C GLN A 162 9.43 -28.28 -5.05
N ASN A 163 10.37 -28.40 -4.12
CA ASN A 163 11.33 -29.52 -4.10
C ASN A 163 10.78 -30.80 -3.45
N SER A 164 9.51 -30.81 -3.06
CA SER A 164 8.83 -31.94 -2.43
C SER A 164 7.56 -32.29 -3.21
N THR A 165 7.03 -33.50 -2.96
CA THR A 165 5.76 -33.92 -3.54
C THR A 165 4.59 -33.13 -2.94
N PHE A 166 3.58 -32.86 -3.77
CA PHE A 166 2.35 -32.23 -3.30
C PHE A 166 1.50 -33.20 -2.49
N ASN A 167 0.99 -32.74 -1.36
CA ASN A 167 0.06 -33.48 -0.52
C ASN A 167 -1.32 -33.52 -1.18
N THR A 168 -2.08 -34.60 -0.93
CA THR A 168 -3.47 -34.68 -1.36
C THR A 168 -4.33 -33.80 -0.46
N GLY A 169 -5.19 -32.96 -1.03
CA GLY A 169 -6.11 -32.10 -0.27
C GLY A 169 -6.36 -30.78 -0.97
N ILE A 170 -6.95 -29.86 -0.23
CA ILE A 170 -7.31 -28.53 -0.72
C ILE A 170 -6.18 -27.54 -0.36
N TYR A 171 -5.63 -26.90 -1.37
CA TYR A 171 -4.70 -25.80 -1.23
C TYR A 171 -5.46 -24.48 -1.25
N LYS A 172 -5.17 -23.59 -0.30
CA LYS A 172 -5.70 -22.23 -0.29
C LYS A 172 -4.70 -21.28 -0.92
N ILE A 173 -5.16 -20.43 -1.84
CA ILE A 173 -4.33 -19.43 -2.49
C ILE A 173 -4.91 -18.05 -2.20
N GLU A 174 -4.07 -17.15 -1.74
CA GLU A 174 -4.38 -15.75 -1.48
C GLU A 174 -3.40 -14.88 -2.25
N VAL A 175 -3.91 -13.80 -2.84
CA VAL A 175 -3.11 -12.84 -3.63
C VAL A 175 -3.24 -11.46 -2.99
N TYR A 176 -2.09 -10.78 -2.83
CA TYR A 176 -1.96 -9.47 -2.18
C TYR A 176 -1.20 -8.51 -3.08
#